data_7f41ab5d32d73cb0e468a58ac0934e5c
#
_entry.id   7f41ab5d32d73cb0e468a58ac0934e5c
#
_cell.length_a   1.000
_cell.length_b   1.000
_cell.length_c   1.000
_cell.angle_alpha   90.00
_cell.angle_beta   90.00
_cell.angle_gamma   90.00
#
_symmetry.space_group_name_H-M   'P 1'
#
loop_
_entity.id
_entity.type
_entity.pdbx_description
1 polymer ?
#
loop_
_entity_poly.entity_id
_entity_poly.type
_entity_poly.pdbx_seq_one_letter_code
_entity_poly.pdbx_strand_id
1 'polypeptide(L)'
;MDGFREENLSYAPDLVIVGNAVVRENPEAVKLHHMGLNFCSMPQALNRFVAGGKTTLMVSGTHGKTTTSSILAWILHEAGLDPSFMIGGILKNFDSNYRLGNGPYFVVEGDEYDTAFFDKGPKFMHFR
;
A
#
# COMPACT_ATOMS: atom_id res chain seq x y z
N MET A 1 -4.14 -19.13 -1.74
CA MET A 1 -5.07 -19.49 -0.63
C MET A 1 -6.42 -18.88 -0.96
N ASP A 2 -7.46 -19.66 -1.07
CA ASP A 2 -8.79 -19.16 -1.44
C ASP A 2 -9.66 -18.99 -0.19
N GLY A 3 -10.21 -17.79 -0.02
CA GLY A 3 -11.06 -17.41 1.10
C GLY A 3 -10.32 -17.12 2.41
N PHE A 4 -11.07 -16.56 3.37
CA PHE A 4 -10.57 -16.21 4.69
C PHE A 4 -10.72 -17.40 5.65
N ARG A 5 -9.61 -18.02 6.06
CA ARG A 5 -9.58 -19.17 6.95
C ARG A 5 -8.43 -19.07 7.96
N GLU A 6 -8.67 -19.54 9.17
CA GLU A 6 -7.64 -19.55 10.22
C GLU A 6 -6.36 -20.28 9.82
N GLU A 7 -6.50 -21.35 9.03
CA GLU A 7 -5.38 -22.18 8.56
C GLU A 7 -4.41 -21.41 7.65
N ASN A 8 -4.85 -20.32 7.04
CA ASN A 8 -3.99 -19.46 6.21
C ASN A 8 -2.83 -18.85 7.00
N LEU A 9 -2.92 -18.77 8.32
CA LEU A 9 -1.87 -18.27 9.22
C LEU A 9 -1.09 -19.40 9.91
N SER A 10 -1.33 -20.68 9.57
CA SER A 10 -0.69 -21.84 10.24
C SER A 10 0.82 -21.91 10.08
N TYR A 11 1.39 -21.29 9.04
CA TYR A 11 2.84 -21.24 8.81
C TYR A 11 3.56 -20.13 9.62
N ALA A 12 2.82 -19.40 10.49
CA ALA A 12 3.36 -18.36 11.36
C ALA A 12 4.25 -17.33 10.61
N PRO A 13 3.67 -16.49 9.74
CA PRO A 13 4.42 -15.49 8.98
C PRO A 13 5.09 -14.45 9.91
N ASP A 14 6.23 -13.90 9.50
CA ASP A 14 6.96 -12.86 10.25
C ASP A 14 6.19 -11.55 10.34
N LEU A 15 5.40 -11.24 9.31
CA LEU A 15 4.56 -10.03 9.22
C LEU A 15 3.30 -10.30 8.39
N VAL A 16 2.17 -9.82 8.88
CA VAL A 16 0.89 -9.86 8.16
C VAL A 16 0.49 -8.43 7.76
N ILE A 17 0.24 -8.23 6.47
CA ILE A 17 -0.29 -6.96 5.97
C ILE A 17 -1.80 -7.09 5.83
N VAL A 18 -2.54 -6.30 6.61
CA VAL A 18 -4.00 -6.33 6.66
C VAL A 18 -4.57 -5.29 5.70
N GLY A 19 -5.40 -5.74 4.75
CA GLY A 19 -6.10 -4.88 3.80
C GLY A 19 -7.28 -4.14 4.44
N ASN A 20 -7.71 -3.06 3.80
CA ASN A 20 -8.81 -2.20 4.29
C ASN A 20 -10.19 -2.89 4.28
N ALA A 21 -10.39 -3.89 3.45
CA ALA A 21 -11.65 -4.65 3.37
C ALA A 21 -11.79 -5.71 4.47
N VAL A 22 -10.73 -5.98 5.24
CA VAL A 22 -10.76 -6.96 6.32
C VAL A 22 -11.43 -6.34 7.55
N VAL A 23 -12.49 -6.98 8.04
CA VAL A 23 -13.19 -6.59 9.27
C VAL A 23 -12.64 -7.34 10.49
N ARG A 24 -12.90 -6.80 11.68
CA ARG A 24 -12.39 -7.38 12.94
C ARG A 24 -12.85 -8.82 13.17
N GLU A 25 -14.06 -9.15 12.74
CA GLU A 25 -14.69 -10.46 12.87
C GLU A 25 -14.21 -11.49 11.85
N ASN A 26 -13.36 -11.09 10.91
CA ASN A 26 -12.77 -12.00 9.95
C ASN A 26 -11.95 -13.10 10.66
N PRO A 27 -12.12 -14.40 10.31
CA PRO A 27 -11.43 -15.51 10.98
C PRO A 27 -9.90 -15.34 11.04
N GLU A 28 -9.29 -14.83 9.97
CA GLU A 28 -7.84 -14.55 9.94
C GLU A 28 -7.47 -13.41 10.87
N ALA A 29 -8.28 -12.33 10.98
CA ALA A 29 -8.03 -11.23 11.89
C ALA A 29 -8.13 -11.68 13.36
N VAL A 30 -9.11 -12.50 13.69
CA VAL A 30 -9.27 -13.10 15.03
C VAL A 30 -8.05 -13.98 15.37
N LYS A 31 -7.68 -14.86 14.45
CA LYS A 31 -6.51 -15.75 14.63
C LYS A 31 -5.21 -14.97 14.78
N LEU A 32 -5.01 -13.93 13.95
CA LEU A 32 -3.86 -13.05 14.00
C LEU A 32 -3.62 -12.48 15.41
N HIS A 33 -4.69 -11.98 16.05
CA HIS A 33 -4.62 -11.48 17.42
C HIS A 33 -4.29 -12.58 18.44
N HIS A 34 -4.90 -13.76 18.31
CA HIS A 34 -4.66 -14.88 19.22
C HIS A 34 -3.23 -15.43 19.14
N MET A 35 -2.64 -15.42 17.94
CA MET A 35 -1.26 -15.89 17.74
C MET A 35 -0.20 -14.86 18.14
N GLY A 36 -0.58 -13.61 18.39
CA GLY A 36 0.38 -12.53 18.70
C GLY A 36 1.35 -12.23 17.56
N LEU A 37 0.96 -12.48 16.31
CA LEU A 37 1.78 -12.21 15.14
C LEU A 37 1.92 -10.70 14.91
N ASN A 38 3.05 -10.28 14.34
CA ASN A 38 3.22 -8.91 13.91
C ASN A 38 2.31 -8.59 12.73
N PHE A 39 1.65 -7.46 12.77
CA PHE A 39 0.81 -7.01 11.67
C PHE A 39 0.86 -5.50 11.49
N CYS A 40 0.54 -5.05 10.28
CA CYS A 40 0.42 -3.63 9.95
C CYS A 40 -0.59 -3.43 8.81
N SER A 41 -1.01 -2.20 8.61
CA SER A 41 -1.78 -1.82 7.42
C SER A 41 -0.88 -1.71 6.17
N MET A 42 -1.48 -1.75 4.99
CA MET A 42 -0.74 -1.57 3.73
C MET A 42 0.04 -0.24 3.69
N PRO A 43 -0.52 0.93 4.07
CA PRO A 43 0.24 2.18 4.11
C PRO A 43 1.41 2.16 5.10
N GLN A 44 1.25 1.53 6.26
CA GLN A 44 2.35 1.36 7.22
C GLN A 44 3.48 0.50 6.64
N ALA A 45 3.15 -0.59 5.94
CA ALA A 45 4.13 -1.42 5.25
C ALA A 45 4.86 -0.64 4.14
N LEU A 46 4.11 0.08 3.29
CA LEU A 46 4.69 0.91 2.23
C LEU A 46 5.61 1.99 2.79
N ASN A 47 5.19 2.68 3.85
CA ASN A 47 6.03 3.70 4.48
C ASN A 47 7.33 3.08 5.04
N ARG A 48 7.24 1.92 5.67
CA ARG A 48 8.40 1.25 6.27
C ARG A 48 9.36 0.67 5.24
N PHE A 49 8.85 -0.01 4.21
CA PHE A 49 9.67 -0.83 3.31
C PHE A 49 9.94 -0.19 1.94
N VAL A 50 9.14 0.78 1.52
CA VAL A 50 9.25 1.41 0.20
C VAL A 50 9.60 2.89 0.29
N ALA A 51 8.87 3.65 1.12
CA ALA A 51 9.06 5.10 1.25
C ALA A 51 10.29 5.48 2.08
N GLY A 52 10.82 4.56 2.89
CA GLY A 52 11.97 4.84 3.75
C GLY A 52 13.15 5.42 2.96
N GLY A 53 13.53 6.67 3.27
CA GLY A 53 14.60 7.39 2.57
C GLY A 53 14.23 8.00 1.22
N LYS A 54 12.96 7.91 0.80
CA LYS A 54 12.44 8.53 -0.44
C LYS A 54 11.50 9.69 -0.13
N THR A 55 11.44 10.64 -1.04
CA THR A 55 10.42 11.69 -1.02
C THR A 55 9.11 11.13 -1.54
N THR A 56 8.08 11.07 -0.70
CA THR A 56 6.75 10.59 -1.10
C THR A 56 5.98 11.71 -1.81
N LEU A 57 5.56 11.44 -3.03
CA LEU A 57 4.71 12.31 -3.83
C LEU A 57 3.30 11.72 -3.83
N MET A 58 2.42 12.28 -3.02
CA MET A 58 1.08 11.78 -2.84
C MET A 58 0.07 12.59 -3.64
N VAL A 59 -0.76 11.89 -4.41
CA VAL A 59 -1.89 12.46 -5.14
C VAL A 59 -3.18 12.13 -4.43
N SER A 60 -3.83 13.12 -3.85
CA SER A 60 -5.15 12.99 -3.22
C SER A 60 -6.21 13.79 -3.97
N GLY A 61 -7.47 13.48 -3.74
CA GLY A 61 -8.61 14.14 -4.38
C GLY A 61 -9.76 13.17 -4.64
N THR A 62 -10.95 13.71 -4.92
CA THR A 62 -12.14 12.91 -5.15
C THR A 62 -12.14 12.18 -6.50
N HIS A 63 -11.56 12.79 -7.54
CA HIS A 63 -11.48 12.25 -8.90
C HIS A 63 -10.10 12.46 -9.51
N GLY A 64 -9.73 11.59 -10.46
CA GLY A 64 -8.51 11.75 -11.27
C GLY A 64 -7.20 11.39 -10.56
N LYS A 65 -7.22 10.85 -9.34
CA LYS A 65 -6.02 10.41 -8.60
C LYS A 65 -5.15 9.48 -9.43
N THR A 66 -5.72 8.39 -9.93
CA THR A 66 -5.02 7.38 -10.74
C THR A 66 -4.38 7.98 -11.98
N THR A 67 -5.11 8.82 -12.73
CA THR A 67 -4.59 9.47 -13.93
C THR A 67 -3.44 10.40 -13.59
N THR A 68 -3.59 11.25 -12.60
CA THR A 68 -2.56 12.21 -12.19
C THR A 68 -1.31 11.50 -11.65
N SER A 69 -1.48 10.49 -10.82
CA SER A 69 -0.36 9.67 -10.29
C SER A 69 0.39 8.95 -11.42
N SER A 70 -0.36 8.43 -12.41
CA SER A 70 0.22 7.75 -13.57
C SER A 70 1.07 8.69 -14.41
N ILE A 71 0.56 9.90 -14.68
CA ILE A 71 1.29 10.93 -15.43
C ILE A 71 2.54 11.36 -14.65
N LEU A 72 2.41 11.59 -13.35
CA LEU A 72 3.55 11.97 -12.50
C LEU A 72 4.64 10.89 -12.49
N ALA A 73 4.27 9.62 -12.29
CA ALA A 73 5.21 8.50 -12.33
C ALA A 73 5.92 8.40 -13.69
N TRP A 74 5.19 8.62 -14.77
CA TRP A 74 5.75 8.61 -16.12
C TRP A 74 6.71 9.77 -16.36
N ILE A 75 6.36 10.99 -15.97
CA ILE A 75 7.24 12.17 -16.08
C ILE A 75 8.56 11.93 -15.34
N LEU A 76 8.49 11.42 -14.10
CA LEU A 76 9.69 11.12 -13.31
C LEU A 76 10.55 10.03 -13.97
N HIS A 77 9.92 9.04 -14.59
CA HIS A 77 10.62 7.99 -15.32
C HIS A 77 11.36 8.53 -16.55
N GLU A 78 10.66 9.31 -17.39
CA GLU A 78 11.25 9.93 -18.59
C GLU A 78 12.37 10.93 -18.25
N ALA A 79 12.28 11.56 -17.07
CA ALA A 79 13.35 12.41 -16.56
C ALA A 79 14.57 11.62 -16.02
N GLY A 80 14.58 10.30 -16.11
CA GLY A 80 15.67 9.45 -15.63
C GLY A 80 15.76 9.32 -14.12
N LEU A 81 14.69 9.67 -13.37
CA LEU A 81 14.68 9.69 -11.91
C LEU A 81 14.29 8.34 -11.28
N ASP A 82 14.05 7.31 -12.07
CA ASP A 82 13.75 5.93 -11.65
C ASP A 82 12.80 5.83 -10.43
N PRO A 83 11.55 6.34 -10.51
CA PRO A 83 10.66 6.41 -9.37
C PRO A 83 10.15 5.04 -8.94
N SER A 84 9.87 4.90 -7.65
CA SER A 84 8.95 3.87 -7.15
C SER A 84 7.51 4.39 -7.28
N PHE A 85 6.54 3.52 -7.49
CA PHE A 85 5.14 3.90 -7.44
C PHE A 85 4.23 2.74 -7.02
N MET A 86 3.06 3.09 -6.47
CA MET A 86 1.93 2.20 -6.24
C MET A 86 0.63 2.97 -6.49
N ILE A 87 -0.08 2.58 -7.54
CA ILE A 87 -1.22 3.29 -8.13
C ILE A 87 -2.38 2.31 -8.29
N GLY A 88 -3.62 2.76 -8.16
CA GLY A 88 -4.81 1.91 -8.19
C GLY A 88 -5.12 1.28 -9.55
N GLY A 89 -4.56 1.80 -10.65
CA GLY A 89 -4.75 1.28 -12.01
C GLY A 89 -3.45 0.84 -12.64
N ILE A 90 -3.54 -0.07 -13.62
CA ILE A 90 -2.37 -0.52 -14.40
C ILE A 90 -1.91 0.59 -15.33
N LEU A 91 -0.65 0.99 -15.19
CA LEU A 91 0.00 1.94 -16.08
C LEU A 91 0.46 1.19 -17.34
N LYS A 92 -0.14 1.51 -18.48
CA LYS A 92 0.15 0.84 -19.76
C LYS A 92 1.64 0.87 -20.14
N ASN A 93 2.33 1.96 -19.83
CA ASN A 93 3.75 2.15 -20.14
C ASN A 93 4.68 1.24 -19.33
N PHE A 94 4.20 0.74 -18.18
CA PHE A 94 4.95 -0.15 -17.27
C PHE A 94 4.36 -1.57 -17.21
N ASP A 95 3.17 -1.77 -17.80
CA ASP A 95 2.36 -2.99 -17.68
C ASP A 95 2.18 -3.45 -16.22
N SER A 96 2.09 -2.48 -15.30
CA SER A 96 2.02 -2.71 -13.86
C SER A 96 1.35 -1.54 -13.15
N ASN A 97 0.79 -1.81 -11.98
CA ASN A 97 0.27 -0.80 -11.07
C ASN A 97 1.24 -0.48 -9.91
N TYR A 98 2.40 -1.13 -9.87
CA TYR A 98 3.47 -0.86 -8.91
C TYR A 98 4.84 -1.00 -9.57
N ARG A 99 5.82 -0.34 -8.98
CA ARG A 99 7.23 -0.47 -9.32
C ARG A 99 8.10 -0.10 -8.13
N LEU A 100 9.18 -0.83 -7.93
CA LEU A 100 10.25 -0.46 -7.02
C LEU A 100 11.43 0.07 -7.85
N GLY A 101 11.60 1.39 -7.86
CA GLY A 101 12.72 2.07 -8.49
C GLY A 101 13.83 2.41 -7.48
N ASN A 102 15.02 2.70 -8.00
CA ASN A 102 16.18 3.08 -7.17
C ASN A 102 16.26 4.59 -6.91
N GLY A 103 15.42 5.38 -7.57
CA GLY A 103 15.40 6.83 -7.44
C GLY A 103 14.82 7.33 -6.12
N PRO A 104 14.91 8.65 -5.88
CA PRO A 104 14.57 9.24 -4.59
C PRO A 104 13.07 9.50 -4.40
N TYR A 105 12.22 9.14 -5.37
CA TYR A 105 10.79 9.45 -5.33
C TYR A 105 9.93 8.20 -5.22
N PHE A 106 8.85 8.32 -4.45
CA PHE A 106 7.78 7.32 -4.35
C PHE A 106 6.43 7.99 -4.63
N VAL A 107 5.77 7.60 -5.73
CA VAL A 107 4.45 8.12 -6.12
C VAL A 107 3.37 7.19 -5.59
N VAL A 108 2.39 7.74 -4.88
CA VAL A 108 1.29 6.96 -4.28
C VAL A 108 -0.02 7.74 -4.31
N GLU A 109 -1.13 7.02 -4.44
CA GLU A 109 -2.47 7.61 -4.29
C GLU A 109 -2.85 7.73 -2.81
N GLY A 110 -3.32 8.92 -2.42
CA GLY A 110 -3.87 9.20 -1.11
C GLY A 110 -5.36 8.93 -1.08
N ASP A 111 -5.75 7.72 -0.68
CA ASP A 111 -7.16 7.38 -0.50
C ASP A 111 -7.70 7.96 0.82
N GLU A 112 -8.99 8.29 0.83
CA GLU A 112 -9.70 8.92 1.94
C GLU A 112 -10.29 7.91 2.93
N TYR A 113 -10.22 6.60 2.59
CA TYR A 113 -10.79 5.51 3.37
C TYR A 113 -9.89 5.09 4.54
N ASP A 114 -10.51 4.50 5.57
CA ASP A 114 -9.80 3.81 6.64
C ASP A 114 -8.83 2.78 6.06
N THR A 115 -7.61 2.72 6.56
CA THR A 115 -6.56 1.87 6.01
C THR A 115 -6.63 0.42 6.45
N ALA A 116 -7.24 0.18 7.63
CA ALA A 116 -7.53 -1.14 8.17
C ALA A 116 -8.54 -1.01 9.33
N PHE A 117 -9.12 -2.13 9.78
CA PHE A 117 -10.07 -2.12 10.90
C PHE A 117 -9.49 -1.61 12.23
N PHE A 118 -8.19 -1.73 12.42
CA PHE A 118 -7.44 -1.23 13.59
C PHE A 118 -6.79 0.14 13.35
N ASP A 119 -6.78 0.63 12.11
CA ASP A 119 -6.11 1.86 11.68
C ASP A 119 -7.16 2.78 11.03
N LYS A 120 -7.83 3.54 11.89
CA LYS A 120 -8.92 4.44 11.53
C LYS A 120 -8.37 5.79 11.10
N GLY A 121 -8.12 5.92 9.83
CA GLY A 121 -7.64 7.16 9.23
C GLY A 121 -7.30 7.00 7.76
N PRO A 122 -7.30 8.11 7.02
CA PRO A 122 -7.01 8.09 5.60
C PRO A 122 -5.53 7.76 5.35
N LYS A 123 -5.28 7.07 4.24
CA LYS A 123 -3.98 6.58 3.82
C LYS A 123 -2.89 7.68 3.82
N PHE A 124 -3.26 8.91 3.48
CA PHE A 124 -2.31 10.01 3.40
C PHE A 124 -1.69 10.42 4.76
N MET A 125 -2.31 10.07 5.88
CA MET A 125 -1.75 10.37 7.20
C MET A 125 -0.51 9.53 7.57
N HIS A 126 -0.26 8.45 6.84
CA HIS A 126 0.87 7.54 7.09
C HIS A 126 2.16 7.95 6.40
N PHE A 127 2.11 8.87 5.45
CA PHE A 127 3.29 9.31 4.70
C PHE A 127 3.73 10.71 5.14
N ARG A 128 5.05 10.90 5.21
CA ARG A 128 5.69 12.17 5.57
C ARG A 128 6.64 12.60 4.47
#